data_294fb504d842c13dda1e592147cb21d0
#
_entry.id   294fb504d842c13dda1e592147cb21d0
#
_cell.length_a   1.000
_cell.length_b   1.000
_cell.length_c   1.000
_cell.angle_alpha   90.00
_cell.angle_beta   90.00
_cell.angle_gamma   90.00
#
_symmetry.space_group_name_H-M   'P 1'
#
loop_
_entity.id
_entity.type
_entity.pdbx_description
1 polymer ?
#
loop_
_entity_poly.entity_id
_entity_poly.type
_entity_poly.pdbx_seq_one_letter_code
_entity_poly.pdbx_strand_id
1 'polypeptide(L)'
;MLKIRQLCVTSLLLVSGVASAANVRLQVEGLSGELEKNVRAQLSTIQSDEVTPDRRFRARVDDAIREGLKALGYYQPTIEFDLRPPPKKGRQVLIAKVTPGVPVLIGGTDVVLRGGARTDKDYLKLLDTRPAIGTVLNQGDYENFKKSLTSIALRKGYFDSEF
;
A
#
# COMPACT_ATOMS: atom_id res chain seq x y z
N MET A 1 82.50 5.36 0.81
CA MET A 1 81.49 4.68 1.71
C MET A 1 80.14 5.35 1.55
N LEU A 2 79.26 4.81 0.70
CA LEU A 2 77.98 5.38 0.42
C LEU A 2 76.89 4.39 0.93
N LYS A 3 76.17 4.78 2.01
CA LYS A 3 75.09 3.99 2.60
C LYS A 3 73.74 4.27 1.87
N ILE A 4 73.31 3.30 1.11
CA ILE A 4 71.98 3.32 0.49
C ILE A 4 70.95 2.95 1.55
N ARG A 5 70.06 3.90 1.90
CA ARG A 5 68.85 3.65 2.76
C ARG A 5 67.77 3.11 1.88
N GLN A 6 67.38 1.86 2.06
CA GLN A 6 66.19 1.26 1.47
C GLN A 6 64.94 1.87 2.12
N LEU A 7 64.11 2.49 1.30
CA LEU A 7 62.80 2.99 1.70
C LEU A 7 61.79 1.86 1.46
N CYS A 8 61.31 1.22 2.55
CA CYS A 8 60.19 0.29 2.48
C CYS A 8 58.88 1.06 2.27
N VAL A 9 58.34 1.00 1.05
CA VAL A 9 56.99 1.48 0.75
C VAL A 9 56.01 0.37 1.08
N THR A 10 55.35 0.46 2.24
CA THR A 10 54.24 -0.40 2.62
C THR A 10 53.01 0.04 1.86
N SER A 11 52.66 -0.67 0.80
CA SER A 11 51.40 -0.48 0.04
C SER A 11 50.23 -1.02 0.86
N LEU A 12 49.44 -0.10 1.40
CA LEU A 12 48.19 -0.40 2.10
C LEU A 12 47.10 -0.69 1.06
N LEU A 13 46.81 -1.96 0.80
CA LEU A 13 45.71 -2.41 -0.03
C LEU A 13 44.37 -2.15 0.71
N LEU A 14 43.71 -1.06 0.36
CA LEU A 14 42.30 -0.83 0.70
C LEU A 14 41.44 -1.85 -0.05
N VAL A 15 41.05 -2.91 0.62
CA VAL A 15 40.00 -3.82 0.14
C VAL A 15 38.67 -3.08 0.29
N SER A 16 38.24 -2.41 -0.79
CA SER A 16 36.87 -1.89 -0.91
C SER A 16 35.94 -3.08 -0.98
N GLY A 17 35.33 -3.43 0.16
CA GLY A 17 34.21 -4.38 0.20
C GLY A 17 33.05 -3.83 -0.62
N VAL A 18 32.89 -4.31 -1.84
CA VAL A 18 31.64 -4.12 -2.61
C VAL A 18 30.54 -4.80 -1.81
N ALA A 19 29.72 -4.00 -1.11
CA ALA A 19 28.46 -4.48 -0.57
C ALA A 19 27.66 -4.97 -1.77
N SER A 20 27.62 -6.29 -1.97
CA SER A 20 26.75 -6.94 -2.94
C SER A 20 25.33 -6.64 -2.51
N ALA A 21 24.67 -5.70 -3.18
CA ALA A 21 23.25 -5.48 -3.00
C ALA A 21 22.56 -6.84 -3.16
N ALA A 22 21.97 -7.33 -2.08
CA ALA A 22 21.35 -8.64 -2.07
C ALA A 22 20.26 -8.62 -3.16
N ASN A 23 20.47 -9.42 -4.18
CA ASN A 23 19.65 -9.49 -5.39
C ASN A 23 18.38 -10.28 -5.05
N VAL A 24 17.50 -9.69 -4.24
CA VAL A 24 16.24 -10.24 -3.75
C VAL A 24 15.08 -9.65 -4.55
N ARG A 25 14.08 -10.44 -4.86
CA ARG A 25 12.82 -10.01 -5.48
C ARG A 25 11.69 -10.21 -4.49
N LEU A 26 10.83 -9.22 -4.33
CA LEU A 26 9.58 -9.34 -3.57
C LEU A 26 8.50 -9.98 -4.45
N GLN A 27 7.75 -10.91 -3.88
CA GLN A 27 6.56 -11.53 -4.48
C GLN A 27 5.45 -11.57 -3.42
N VAL A 28 4.22 -11.25 -3.82
CA VAL A 28 3.03 -11.36 -2.99
C VAL A 28 2.16 -12.50 -3.52
N GLU A 29 1.71 -13.37 -2.63
CA GLU A 29 0.85 -14.52 -2.93
C GLU A 29 -0.41 -14.50 -2.04
N GLY A 30 -1.49 -15.13 -2.49
CA GLY A 30 -2.74 -15.28 -1.73
C GLY A 30 -3.78 -14.18 -1.98
N LEU A 31 -3.50 -13.24 -2.90
CA LEU A 31 -4.43 -12.19 -3.31
C LEU A 31 -4.85 -12.36 -4.76
N SER A 32 -6.04 -11.83 -5.09
CA SER A 32 -6.56 -11.80 -6.45
C SER A 32 -7.49 -10.59 -6.66
N GLY A 33 -7.75 -10.25 -7.92
CA GLY A 33 -8.70 -9.20 -8.29
C GLY A 33 -8.34 -7.82 -7.75
N GLU A 34 -9.30 -7.12 -7.17
CA GLU A 34 -9.12 -5.76 -6.65
C GLU A 34 -8.16 -5.71 -5.43
N LEU A 35 -8.14 -6.76 -4.60
CA LEU A 35 -7.22 -6.83 -3.46
C LEU A 35 -5.76 -6.86 -3.93
N GLU A 36 -5.45 -7.70 -4.91
CA GLU A 36 -4.12 -7.79 -5.49
C GLU A 36 -3.72 -6.47 -6.16
N LYS A 37 -4.62 -5.89 -6.95
CA LYS A 37 -4.39 -4.63 -7.66
C LYS A 37 -4.09 -3.48 -6.69
N ASN A 38 -4.86 -3.37 -5.61
CA ASN A 38 -4.68 -2.29 -4.63
C ASN A 38 -3.40 -2.47 -3.82
N VAL A 39 -3.10 -3.68 -3.36
CA VAL A 39 -1.84 -3.99 -2.67
C VAL A 39 -0.63 -3.77 -3.58
N ARG A 40 -0.71 -4.16 -4.85
CA ARG A 40 0.35 -3.90 -5.83
C ARG A 40 0.58 -2.40 -6.05
N ALA A 41 -0.47 -1.58 -6.06
CA ALA A 41 -0.36 -0.13 -6.14
C ALA A 41 0.37 0.46 -4.92
N GLN A 42 0.07 -0.01 -3.70
CA GLN A 42 0.79 0.41 -2.49
C GLN A 42 2.28 0.01 -2.53
N LEU A 43 2.58 -1.19 -2.99
CA LEU A 43 3.94 -1.70 -3.10
C LEU A 43 4.74 -1.08 -4.24
N SER A 44 4.11 -0.41 -5.21
CA SER A 44 4.79 0.21 -6.36
C SER A 44 5.74 1.35 -5.98
N THR A 45 5.60 1.91 -4.78
CA THR A 45 6.51 2.92 -4.21
C THR A 45 7.85 2.34 -3.76
N ILE A 46 7.95 1.01 -3.63
CA ILE A 46 9.17 0.30 -3.23
C ILE A 46 9.99 -0.01 -4.49
N GLN A 47 11.19 0.54 -4.56
CA GLN A 47 12.08 0.28 -5.69
C GLN A 47 12.71 -1.11 -5.59
N SER A 48 13.04 -1.71 -6.74
CA SER A 48 13.55 -3.09 -6.79
C SER A 48 14.93 -3.27 -6.15
N ASP A 49 15.73 -2.22 -6.07
CA ASP A 49 17.04 -2.19 -5.43
C ASP A 49 16.98 -2.03 -3.91
N GLU A 50 15.83 -1.60 -3.37
CA GLU A 50 15.59 -1.51 -1.93
C GLU A 50 15.17 -2.85 -1.30
N VAL A 51 14.89 -3.88 -2.11
CA VAL A 51 14.38 -5.17 -1.61
C VAL A 51 15.46 -5.93 -0.88
N THR A 52 15.29 -6.08 0.43
CA THR A 52 16.16 -6.83 1.33
C THR A 52 15.36 -7.85 2.16
N PRO A 53 15.97 -8.94 2.63
CA PRO A 53 15.25 -9.92 3.44
C PRO A 53 15.21 -9.58 4.93
N ASP A 54 15.67 -8.38 5.33
CA ASP A 54 15.76 -7.99 6.72
C ASP A 54 14.40 -7.66 7.37
N ARG A 55 14.39 -7.57 8.70
CA ARG A 55 13.18 -7.32 9.49
C ARG A 55 12.53 -5.97 9.18
N ARG A 56 13.34 -4.91 8.94
CA ARG A 56 12.83 -3.56 8.68
C ARG A 56 12.10 -3.51 7.35
N PHE A 57 12.68 -4.12 6.31
CA PHE A 57 12.05 -4.19 5.00
C PHE A 57 10.73 -4.99 5.06
N ARG A 58 10.73 -6.16 5.74
CA ARG A 58 9.50 -6.96 5.92
C ARG A 58 8.40 -6.17 6.63
N ALA A 59 8.73 -5.39 7.67
CA ALA A 59 7.74 -4.52 8.35
C ALA A 59 7.16 -3.48 7.39
N ARG A 60 7.99 -2.83 6.56
CA ARG A 60 7.52 -1.86 5.55
C ARG A 60 6.60 -2.49 4.51
N VAL A 61 6.89 -3.72 4.09
CA VAL A 61 6.04 -4.48 3.16
C VAL A 61 4.73 -4.88 3.85
N ASP A 62 4.79 -5.34 5.10
CA ASP A 62 3.60 -5.69 5.90
C ASP A 62 2.66 -4.49 6.03
N ASP A 63 3.17 -3.32 6.41
CA ASP A 63 2.40 -2.08 6.52
C ASP A 63 1.75 -1.70 5.18
N ALA A 64 2.49 -1.75 4.08
CA ALA A 64 1.96 -1.43 2.75
C ALA A 64 0.84 -2.39 2.31
N ILE A 65 0.99 -3.69 2.60
CA ILE A 65 -0.05 -4.69 2.31
C ILE A 65 -1.29 -4.41 3.16
N ARG A 66 -1.13 -4.16 4.46
CA ARG A 66 -2.25 -3.84 5.36
C ARG A 66 -3.00 -2.59 4.92
N GLU A 67 -2.32 -1.52 4.57
CA GLU A 67 -2.98 -0.30 4.08
C GLU A 67 -3.73 -0.54 2.77
N GLY A 68 -3.16 -1.33 1.84
CA GLY A 68 -3.84 -1.72 0.63
C GLY A 68 -5.12 -2.53 0.88
N LEU A 69 -5.10 -3.46 1.83
CA LEU A 69 -6.24 -4.29 2.18
C LEU A 69 -7.30 -3.53 2.99
N LYS A 70 -6.87 -2.68 3.92
CA LYS A 70 -7.73 -1.84 4.76
C LYS A 70 -8.62 -0.91 3.93
N ALA A 71 -8.09 -0.33 2.85
CA ALA A 71 -8.87 0.50 1.93
C ALA A 71 -10.06 -0.23 1.31
N LEU A 72 -10.00 -1.56 1.23
CA LEU A 72 -11.03 -2.45 0.70
C LEU A 72 -11.79 -3.24 1.79
N GLY A 73 -11.72 -2.78 3.05
CA GLY A 73 -12.48 -3.33 4.16
C GLY A 73 -11.84 -4.52 4.89
N TYR A 74 -10.61 -4.90 4.56
CA TYR A 74 -9.91 -6.02 5.21
C TYR A 74 -8.90 -5.52 6.25
N TYR A 75 -9.28 -5.53 7.52
CA TYR A 75 -8.51 -4.91 8.60
C TYR A 75 -7.62 -5.88 9.38
N GLN A 76 -7.84 -7.18 9.24
CA GLN A 76 -7.13 -8.21 10.01
C GLN A 76 -6.50 -9.29 9.09
N PRO A 77 -5.64 -8.90 8.13
CA PRO A 77 -4.94 -9.87 7.32
C PRO A 77 -3.85 -10.57 8.11
N THR A 78 -3.59 -11.84 7.77
CA THR A 78 -2.41 -12.57 8.20
C THR A 78 -1.37 -12.52 7.08
N ILE A 79 -0.13 -12.14 7.41
CA ILE A 79 0.96 -12.00 6.46
C ILE A 79 2.17 -12.79 6.97
N GLU A 80 2.59 -13.77 6.19
CA GLU A 80 3.74 -14.63 6.49
C GLU A 80 4.84 -14.40 5.46
N PHE A 81 6.08 -14.29 5.92
CA PHE A 81 7.23 -14.08 5.03
C PHE A 81 8.06 -15.36 4.92
N ASP A 82 8.30 -15.78 3.69
CA ASP A 82 9.15 -16.90 3.33
C ASP A 82 10.28 -16.43 2.41
N LEU A 83 11.53 -16.82 2.70
CA LEU A 83 12.68 -16.48 1.87
C LEU A 83 13.13 -17.73 1.12
N ARG A 84 12.86 -17.78 -0.17
CA ARG A 84 13.27 -18.90 -1.03
C ARG A 84 14.66 -18.67 -1.63
N PRO A 85 15.51 -19.71 -1.62
CA PRO A 85 16.80 -19.65 -2.28
C PRO A 85 16.62 -19.42 -3.79
N PRO A 86 17.62 -18.82 -4.45
CA PRO A 86 17.56 -18.62 -5.88
C PRO A 86 17.54 -19.96 -6.62
N PRO A 87 16.81 -20.10 -7.74
CA PRO A 87 17.05 -21.18 -8.68
C PRO A 87 18.51 -21.06 -9.18
N LYS A 88 19.09 -22.15 -9.72
CA LYS A 88 20.52 -22.31 -10.10
C LYS A 88 21.21 -21.07 -10.70
N LYS A 89 20.46 -20.17 -11.33
CA LYS A 89 20.89 -18.81 -11.74
C LYS A 89 19.72 -17.86 -11.50
N GLY A 90 19.78 -17.01 -10.47
CA GLY A 90 18.68 -16.08 -10.21
C GLY A 90 18.81 -15.35 -8.89
N ARG A 91 17.77 -14.58 -8.59
CA ARG A 91 17.65 -13.80 -7.34
C ARG A 91 16.93 -14.63 -6.29
N GLN A 92 17.27 -14.43 -5.03
CA GLN A 92 16.41 -14.89 -3.92
C GLN A 92 15.03 -14.26 -4.07
N VAL A 93 14.00 -14.95 -3.58
CA VAL A 93 12.62 -14.44 -3.60
C VAL A 93 12.12 -14.35 -2.16
N LEU A 94 11.83 -13.13 -1.73
CA LEU A 94 11.07 -12.88 -0.51
C LEU A 94 9.59 -12.94 -0.86
N ILE A 95 8.90 -13.94 -0.32
CA ILE A 95 7.47 -14.15 -0.57
C ILE A 95 6.70 -13.65 0.64
N ALA A 96 5.75 -12.73 0.41
CA ALA A 96 4.73 -12.36 1.36
C ALA A 96 3.46 -13.17 1.04
N LYS A 97 3.14 -14.16 1.86
CA LYS A 97 1.90 -14.94 1.78
C LYS A 97 0.82 -14.23 2.56
N VAL A 98 -0.25 -13.81 1.89
CA VAL A 98 -1.31 -12.99 2.46
C VAL A 98 -2.61 -13.76 2.51
N THR A 99 -3.21 -13.81 3.70
CA THR A 99 -4.59 -14.25 3.90
C THR A 99 -5.40 -13.01 4.32
N PRO A 100 -6.33 -12.50 3.49
CA PRO A 100 -7.01 -11.23 3.76
C PRO A 100 -7.85 -11.21 5.04
N GLY A 101 -8.35 -12.36 5.46
CA GLY A 101 -9.28 -12.46 6.58
C GLY A 101 -10.71 -12.13 6.18
N VAL A 102 -11.55 -11.84 7.18
CA VAL A 102 -12.98 -11.52 6.99
C VAL A 102 -13.13 -10.01 6.72
N PRO A 103 -13.85 -9.61 5.65
CA PRO A 103 -14.08 -8.20 5.38
C PRO A 103 -15.07 -7.58 6.36
N VAL A 104 -14.92 -6.30 6.62
CA VAL A 104 -15.90 -5.48 7.35
C VAL A 104 -17.06 -5.15 6.40
N LEU A 105 -18.28 -5.38 6.86
CA LEU A 105 -19.49 -5.06 6.13
C LEU A 105 -20.10 -3.74 6.64
N ILE A 106 -20.76 -3.02 5.74
CA ILE A 106 -21.51 -1.81 6.09
C ILE A 106 -22.75 -2.21 6.88
N GLY A 107 -22.80 -1.84 8.16
CA GLY A 107 -23.93 -2.14 9.06
C GLY A 107 -25.06 -1.15 8.97
N GLY A 108 -24.81 0.08 8.50
CA GLY A 108 -25.82 1.14 8.37
C GLY A 108 -25.27 2.32 7.58
N THR A 109 -26.18 3.01 6.89
CA THR A 109 -25.87 4.25 6.17
C THR A 109 -26.99 5.23 6.44
N ASP A 110 -26.71 6.30 7.18
CA ASP A 110 -27.64 7.39 7.44
C ASP A 110 -27.14 8.68 6.79
N VAL A 111 -27.94 9.23 5.87
CA VAL A 111 -27.64 10.49 5.18
C VAL A 111 -28.88 11.38 5.25
N VAL A 112 -28.79 12.43 6.07
CA VAL A 112 -29.89 13.36 6.29
C VAL A 112 -29.66 14.66 5.50
N LEU A 113 -30.48 14.91 4.49
CA LEU A 113 -30.49 16.18 3.75
C LEU A 113 -31.30 17.24 4.52
N ARG A 114 -30.77 18.46 4.62
CA ARG A 114 -31.41 19.59 5.28
C ARG A 114 -31.54 20.79 4.34
N GLY A 115 -32.41 21.76 4.70
CA GLY A 115 -32.59 22.98 3.91
C GLY A 115 -33.04 22.67 2.48
N GLY A 116 -32.54 23.43 1.53
CA GLY A 116 -32.83 23.29 0.10
C GLY A 116 -32.42 21.95 -0.53
N ALA A 117 -31.46 21.26 0.05
CA ALA A 117 -31.03 19.95 -0.44
C ALA A 117 -32.10 18.85 -0.33
N ARG A 118 -33.10 19.00 0.58
CA ARG A 118 -34.17 18.02 0.81
C ARG A 118 -35.01 17.74 -0.43
N THR A 119 -35.23 18.73 -1.28
CA THR A 119 -36.08 18.66 -2.48
C THR A 119 -35.27 18.73 -3.79
N ASP A 120 -33.96 18.87 -3.68
CA ASP A 120 -33.10 18.99 -4.82
C ASP A 120 -32.86 17.63 -5.48
N LYS A 121 -33.21 17.53 -6.79
CA LYS A 121 -33.13 16.29 -7.57
C LYS A 121 -31.77 15.69 -7.68
N ASP A 122 -30.70 16.51 -7.69
CA ASP A 122 -29.33 16.02 -7.81
C ASP A 122 -28.87 15.31 -6.52
N TYR A 123 -29.24 15.87 -5.36
CA TYR A 123 -28.99 15.20 -4.08
C TYR A 123 -29.81 13.94 -3.92
N LEU A 124 -31.10 13.97 -4.27
CA LEU A 124 -31.97 12.78 -4.19
C LEU A 124 -31.43 11.65 -5.06
N LYS A 125 -31.01 11.96 -6.31
CA LYS A 125 -30.39 10.97 -7.20
C LYS A 125 -29.06 10.43 -6.64
N LEU A 126 -28.26 11.28 -5.99
CA LEU A 126 -26.99 10.85 -5.39
C LEU A 126 -27.23 9.88 -4.22
N LEU A 127 -28.29 10.08 -3.43
CA LEU A 127 -28.63 9.16 -2.34
C LEU A 127 -28.87 7.72 -2.80
N ASP A 128 -29.31 7.51 -4.03
CA ASP A 128 -29.49 6.18 -4.60
C ASP A 128 -28.16 5.45 -4.84
N THR A 129 -27.04 6.20 -4.88
CA THR A 129 -25.68 5.66 -5.07
C THR A 129 -24.91 5.48 -3.76
N ARG A 130 -25.57 5.70 -2.61
CA ARG A 130 -24.91 5.52 -1.31
C ARG A 130 -24.49 4.07 -1.11
N PRO A 131 -23.38 3.83 -0.40
CA PRO A 131 -22.93 2.46 -0.10
C PRO A 131 -24.04 1.65 0.56
N ALA A 132 -24.32 0.46 0.02
CA ALA A 132 -25.42 -0.38 0.47
C ALA A 132 -25.09 -1.15 1.76
N ILE A 133 -26.07 -1.31 2.64
CA ILE A 133 -25.95 -2.11 3.86
C ILE A 133 -25.66 -3.57 3.46
N GLY A 134 -24.76 -4.24 4.19
CA GLY A 134 -24.37 -5.61 3.95
C GLY A 134 -23.30 -5.79 2.87
N THR A 135 -22.91 -4.74 2.15
CA THR A 135 -21.76 -4.79 1.24
C THR A 135 -20.44 -4.60 1.98
N VAL A 136 -19.34 -5.04 1.38
CA VAL A 136 -18.00 -4.84 1.93
C VAL A 136 -17.67 -3.35 1.95
N LEU A 137 -17.12 -2.89 3.07
CA LEU A 137 -16.67 -1.50 3.20
C LEU A 137 -15.54 -1.21 2.22
N ASN A 138 -15.76 -0.27 1.31
CA ASN A 138 -14.76 0.30 0.41
C ASN A 138 -14.56 1.77 0.76
N GLN A 139 -13.40 2.13 1.26
CA GLN A 139 -13.11 3.53 1.65
C GLN A 139 -13.14 4.47 0.45
N GLY A 140 -12.71 3.99 -0.74
CA GLY A 140 -12.76 4.77 -1.96
C GLY A 140 -14.19 5.14 -2.36
N ASP A 141 -15.13 4.21 -2.29
CA ASP A 141 -16.54 4.46 -2.60
C ASP A 141 -17.18 5.44 -1.60
N TYR A 142 -16.86 5.30 -0.31
CA TYR A 142 -17.30 6.23 0.72
C TYR A 142 -16.78 7.66 0.47
N GLU A 143 -15.49 7.81 0.20
CA GLU A 143 -14.90 9.12 -0.08
C GLU A 143 -15.42 9.73 -1.40
N ASN A 144 -15.66 8.92 -2.41
CA ASN A 144 -16.25 9.37 -3.68
C ASN A 144 -17.70 9.86 -3.48
N PHE A 145 -18.46 9.17 -2.64
CA PHE A 145 -19.81 9.60 -2.29
C PHE A 145 -19.78 10.97 -1.58
N LYS A 146 -18.92 11.15 -0.57
CA LYS A 146 -18.72 12.44 0.12
C LYS A 146 -18.31 13.56 -0.83
N LYS A 147 -17.33 13.30 -1.70
CA LYS A 147 -16.87 14.26 -2.71
C LYS A 147 -18.00 14.66 -3.67
N SER A 148 -18.89 13.72 -4.01
CA SER A 148 -20.04 14.00 -4.86
C SER A 148 -21.05 14.91 -4.18
N LEU A 149 -21.31 14.73 -2.87
CA LEU A 149 -22.12 15.65 -2.07
C LEU A 149 -21.55 17.08 -2.09
N THR A 150 -20.24 17.19 -1.80
CA THR A 150 -19.51 18.49 -1.83
C THR A 150 -19.55 19.14 -3.21
N SER A 151 -19.37 18.36 -4.27
CA SER A 151 -19.42 18.85 -5.65
C SER A 151 -20.78 19.43 -6.02
N ILE A 152 -21.87 18.78 -5.60
CA ILE A 152 -23.24 19.30 -5.82
C ILE A 152 -23.41 20.61 -5.04
N ALA A 153 -22.98 20.64 -3.77
CA ALA A 153 -23.07 21.84 -2.94
C ALA A 153 -22.41 23.05 -3.59
N LEU A 154 -21.17 22.89 -4.02
CA LEU A 154 -20.39 23.97 -4.68
C LEU A 154 -21.06 24.45 -5.98
N ARG A 155 -21.51 23.54 -6.84
CA ARG A 155 -22.19 23.91 -8.09
C ARG A 155 -23.49 24.69 -7.87
N LYS A 156 -24.17 24.45 -6.75
CA LYS A 156 -25.45 25.08 -6.41
C LYS A 156 -25.32 26.28 -5.49
N GLY A 157 -24.08 26.67 -5.14
CA GLY A 157 -23.81 27.84 -4.31
C GLY A 157 -24.05 27.62 -2.81
N TYR A 158 -24.11 26.38 -2.34
CA TYR A 158 -24.17 26.06 -0.91
C TYR A 158 -22.76 26.00 -0.31
N PHE A 159 -22.20 27.15 -0.03
CA PHE A 159 -20.80 27.26 0.45
C PHE A 159 -20.62 26.91 1.93
N ASP A 160 -21.69 27.00 2.73
CA ASP A 160 -21.69 26.71 4.16
C ASP A 160 -22.24 25.28 4.47
N SER A 161 -22.08 24.36 3.54
CA SER A 161 -22.51 22.98 3.74
C SER A 161 -21.50 22.21 4.61
N GLU A 162 -22.01 21.56 5.67
CA GLU A 162 -21.25 20.64 6.54
C GLU A 162 -21.62 19.18 6.19
N PHE A 163 -20.60 18.28 6.19
CA PHE A 163 -20.76 16.87 5.84
C PHE A 163 -20.08 15.94 6.86
#